data_f14b8763e2c1f3cc2953dcb2c4ed1c48
#
_entry.id   f14b8763e2c1f3cc2953dcb2c4ed1c48
#
_cell.length_a   1.000
_cell.length_b   1.000
_cell.length_c   1.000
_cell.angle_alpha   90.00
_cell.angle_beta   90.00
_cell.angle_gamma   90.00
#
_symmetry.space_group_name_H-M   'P 1'
#
loop_
_entity.id
_entity.type
_entity.pdbx_description
1 polymer ?
#
loop_
_entity_poly.entity_id
_entity_poly.type
_entity_poly.pdbx_seq_one_letter_code
_entity_poly.pdbx_strand_id
1 'polypeptide(L)'
;AERIPHDAKNALQAWQAIGGEMITSIPNETVYDVIIDGLFGIGLDQSQSRPIEGTYRQWIAAVNQMRCPILSLDIPSGLGSDDGSIYGIAIQATITVTFIGLKPGLFTNFGRDCCGQVILETLHIHSDHFPAPRSWLLTEFLIQSLLPPPRAANSHKGSYGSVAIIGGSDGMIGAPLLAGRAALHLGAGRVYVGMIAQAAPVVDFSQPELMLRAPADLFTIESLSCIVAGPGMGTSELALRLLERAIDMPIPLILDADALNLMAQQLVIARKI
;
A
#
# COMPACT_ATOMS: atom_id res chain seq x y z
N ALA A 1 36.06 -1.42 -16.51
CA ALA A 1 36.60 -2.53 -15.72
C ALA A 1 37.17 -2.10 -14.35
N GLU A 2 37.55 -0.83 -14.16
CA GLU A 2 38.24 -0.38 -12.93
C GLU A 2 37.33 -0.06 -11.72
N ARG A 3 36.02 -0.21 -11.83
CA ARG A 3 35.06 0.13 -10.75
C ARG A 3 34.19 -1.03 -10.26
N ILE A 4 34.57 -2.27 -10.57
CA ILE A 4 33.82 -3.44 -10.11
C ILE A 4 34.23 -3.73 -8.65
N PRO A 5 33.30 -3.82 -7.69
CA PRO A 5 33.59 -4.22 -6.30
C PRO A 5 34.35 -5.57 -6.26
N HIS A 6 35.16 -5.76 -5.23
CA HIS A 6 36.03 -6.92 -5.11
C HIS A 6 35.26 -8.26 -5.21
N ASP A 7 34.11 -8.35 -4.53
CA ASP A 7 33.29 -9.58 -4.53
C ASP A 7 32.66 -9.85 -5.90
N ALA A 8 32.17 -8.81 -6.59
CA ALA A 8 31.66 -8.95 -7.95
C ALA A 8 32.75 -9.36 -8.94
N LYS A 9 33.99 -8.89 -8.73
CA LYS A 9 35.16 -9.33 -9.55
C LYS A 9 35.47 -10.80 -9.32
N ASN A 10 35.45 -11.25 -8.07
CA ASN A 10 35.69 -12.67 -7.74
C ASN A 10 34.60 -13.56 -8.34
N ALA A 11 33.33 -13.16 -8.26
CA ALA A 11 32.18 -13.85 -8.86
C ALA A 11 32.33 -13.95 -10.39
N LEU A 12 32.74 -12.87 -11.04
CA LEU A 12 33.00 -12.85 -12.49
C LEU A 12 34.14 -13.81 -12.87
N GLN A 13 35.24 -13.82 -12.12
CA GLN A 13 36.34 -14.73 -12.35
C GLN A 13 35.93 -16.19 -12.17
N ALA A 14 35.16 -16.49 -11.13
CA ALA A 14 34.61 -17.83 -10.91
C ALA A 14 33.70 -18.28 -12.05
N TRP A 15 32.81 -17.40 -12.54
CA TRP A 15 31.96 -17.66 -13.70
C TRP A 15 32.79 -17.98 -14.96
N GLN A 16 33.80 -17.17 -15.26
CA GLN A 16 34.68 -17.37 -16.41
C GLN A 16 35.51 -18.66 -16.29
N ALA A 17 35.96 -19.04 -15.09
CA ALA A 17 36.74 -20.23 -14.84
C ALA A 17 35.97 -21.53 -15.15
N ILE A 18 34.64 -21.53 -15.03
CA ILE A 18 33.79 -22.68 -15.39
C ILE A 18 33.30 -22.63 -16.85
N GLY A 19 33.83 -21.71 -17.66
CA GLY A 19 33.46 -21.55 -19.07
C GLY A 19 32.17 -20.74 -19.29
N GLY A 20 31.72 -19.97 -18.29
CA GLY A 20 30.56 -19.11 -18.41
C GLY A 20 30.76 -17.99 -19.45
N GLU A 21 29.79 -17.81 -20.33
CA GLU A 21 29.84 -16.79 -21.36
C GLU A 21 29.33 -15.45 -20.87
N MET A 22 29.96 -14.37 -21.33
CA MET A 22 29.54 -13.00 -21.14
C MET A 22 29.02 -12.43 -22.45
N ILE A 23 27.77 -12.04 -22.49
CA ILE A 23 27.15 -11.42 -23.67
C ILE A 23 26.83 -9.95 -23.38
N THR A 24 26.92 -9.11 -24.39
CA THR A 24 26.64 -7.67 -24.33
C THR A 24 25.29 -7.30 -24.96
N SER A 25 24.62 -8.27 -25.54
CA SER A 25 23.28 -8.13 -26.12
C SER A 25 22.46 -9.38 -25.88
N ILE A 26 21.16 -9.24 -25.71
CA ILE A 26 20.27 -10.39 -25.54
C ILE A 26 19.98 -10.98 -26.93
N PRO A 27 20.27 -12.27 -27.16
CA PRO A 27 20.00 -12.90 -28.46
C PRO A 27 18.50 -13.05 -28.70
N ASN A 28 18.04 -12.68 -29.91
CA ASN A 28 16.61 -12.70 -30.25
C ASN A 28 16.00 -14.09 -30.43
N GLU A 29 16.82 -15.10 -30.71
CA GLU A 29 16.36 -16.45 -31.06
C GLU A 29 16.62 -17.50 -29.98
N THR A 30 17.23 -17.12 -28.86
CA THR A 30 17.54 -18.05 -27.78
C THR A 30 16.32 -18.30 -26.89
N VAL A 31 15.98 -19.57 -26.70
CA VAL A 31 14.96 -20.01 -25.74
C VAL A 31 15.65 -20.27 -24.42
N TYR A 32 15.19 -19.64 -23.36
CA TYR A 32 15.67 -19.84 -22.00
C TYR A 32 14.61 -20.57 -21.19
N ASP A 33 15.03 -21.45 -20.30
CA ASP A 33 14.14 -22.11 -19.31
C ASP A 33 13.78 -21.17 -18.18
N VAL A 34 14.72 -20.27 -17.80
CA VAL A 34 14.56 -19.26 -16.77
C VAL A 34 15.52 -18.10 -17.02
N ILE A 35 15.08 -16.91 -16.67
CA ILE A 35 15.91 -15.70 -16.64
C ILE A 35 16.07 -15.29 -15.19
N ILE A 36 17.32 -14.97 -14.80
CA ILE A 36 17.60 -14.39 -13.48
C ILE A 36 17.92 -12.91 -13.66
N ASP A 37 17.08 -12.07 -13.07
CA ASP A 37 17.24 -10.62 -13.04
C ASP A 37 18.04 -10.19 -11.81
N GLY A 38 19.16 -9.58 -12.01
CA GLY A 38 20.04 -9.00 -10.99
C GLY A 38 20.72 -7.73 -11.48
N LEU A 39 20.08 -6.97 -12.39
CA LEU A 39 20.67 -5.75 -12.97
C LEU A 39 20.73 -4.60 -11.97
N PHE A 40 19.65 -4.37 -11.23
CA PHE A 40 19.53 -3.32 -10.24
C PHE A 40 18.87 -3.86 -8.97
N GLY A 41 19.38 -3.46 -7.82
CA GLY A 41 18.83 -3.76 -6.51
C GLY A 41 18.19 -2.51 -5.86
N ILE A 42 18.21 -2.43 -4.54
CA ILE A 42 17.63 -1.38 -3.70
C ILE A 42 18.28 0.01 -3.87
N GLY A 43 19.32 0.15 -4.65
CA GLY A 43 20.04 1.43 -4.84
C GLY A 43 19.35 2.42 -5.79
N LEU A 44 18.18 2.10 -6.34
CA LEU A 44 17.38 3.03 -7.13
C LEU A 44 16.54 3.89 -6.16
N ASP A 45 16.94 5.17 -6.01
CA ASP A 45 16.28 6.15 -5.15
C ASP A 45 15.62 7.25 -5.99
N GLN A 46 14.38 7.60 -5.69
CA GLN A 46 13.61 8.65 -6.38
C GLN A 46 14.32 10.01 -6.39
N SER A 47 15.01 10.38 -5.31
CA SER A 47 15.63 11.67 -5.16
C SER A 47 16.86 11.89 -6.07
N GLN A 48 17.48 10.80 -6.56
CA GLN A 48 18.72 10.81 -7.33
C GLN A 48 18.66 9.96 -8.61
N SER A 49 17.67 9.12 -8.78
CA SER A 49 17.60 8.17 -9.89
C SER A 49 16.97 8.80 -11.13
N ARG A 50 17.73 8.81 -12.20
CA ARG A 50 17.19 9.10 -13.53
C ARG A 50 16.39 7.86 -14.01
N PRO A 51 15.37 8.05 -14.86
CA PRO A 51 14.70 6.92 -15.50
C PRO A 51 15.71 5.98 -16.16
N ILE A 52 15.43 4.69 -16.10
CA ILE A 52 16.26 3.70 -16.80
C ILE A 52 16.12 3.91 -18.30
N GLU A 53 17.22 4.23 -18.96
CA GLU A 53 17.30 4.54 -20.38
C GLU A 53 18.38 3.72 -21.10
N GLY A 54 18.50 3.89 -22.41
CA GLY A 54 19.55 3.28 -23.22
C GLY A 54 19.50 1.76 -23.20
N THR A 55 20.68 1.13 -23.10
CA THR A 55 20.86 -0.33 -23.19
C THR A 55 20.10 -1.10 -22.12
N TYR A 56 20.09 -0.62 -20.89
CA TYR A 56 19.35 -1.30 -19.79
C TYR A 56 17.84 -1.31 -20.03
N ARG A 57 17.28 -0.21 -20.52
CA ARG A 57 15.88 -0.15 -20.91
C ARG A 57 15.55 -1.16 -22.02
N GLN A 58 16.44 -1.29 -23.02
CA GLN A 58 16.28 -2.26 -24.11
C GLN A 58 16.32 -3.69 -23.58
N TRP A 59 17.24 -4.01 -22.67
CA TRP A 59 17.34 -5.33 -22.07
C TRP A 59 16.09 -5.69 -21.25
N ILE A 60 15.62 -4.80 -20.38
CA ILE A 60 14.42 -5.03 -19.59
C ILE A 60 13.21 -5.23 -20.51
N ALA A 61 13.07 -4.40 -21.55
CA ALA A 61 12.00 -4.55 -22.51
C ALA A 61 12.05 -5.88 -23.28
N ALA A 62 13.24 -6.31 -23.68
CA ALA A 62 13.44 -7.59 -24.35
C ALA A 62 13.11 -8.78 -23.43
N VAL A 63 13.61 -8.75 -22.18
CA VAL A 63 13.33 -9.78 -21.17
C VAL A 63 11.84 -9.91 -20.89
N ASN A 64 11.12 -8.80 -20.74
CA ASN A 64 9.67 -8.82 -20.51
C ASN A 64 8.87 -9.39 -21.70
N GLN A 65 9.44 -9.46 -22.91
CA GLN A 65 8.80 -10.09 -24.08
C GLN A 65 9.07 -11.59 -24.18
N MET A 66 10.00 -12.12 -23.40
CA MET A 66 10.35 -13.55 -23.43
C MET A 66 9.27 -14.39 -22.74
N ARG A 67 9.00 -15.58 -23.31
CA ARG A 67 8.00 -16.53 -22.77
C ARG A 67 8.65 -17.55 -21.84
N CYS A 68 9.39 -17.09 -20.84
CA CYS A 68 9.99 -17.95 -19.82
C CYS A 68 9.84 -17.29 -18.44
N PRO A 69 9.89 -18.08 -17.36
CA PRO A 69 9.87 -17.54 -16.00
C PRO A 69 11.03 -16.58 -15.75
N ILE A 70 10.75 -15.48 -15.05
CA ILE A 70 11.76 -14.51 -14.62
C ILE A 70 11.84 -14.54 -13.09
N LEU A 71 13.05 -14.80 -12.58
CA LEU A 71 13.39 -14.75 -11.17
C LEU A 71 14.16 -13.47 -10.88
N SER A 72 13.57 -12.53 -10.16
CA SER A 72 14.27 -11.33 -9.72
C SER A 72 14.94 -11.53 -8.35
N LEU A 73 16.18 -11.06 -8.26
CA LEU A 73 16.97 -11.08 -7.03
C LEU A 73 16.77 -9.77 -6.28
N ASP A 74 16.32 -9.89 -5.05
CA ASP A 74 16.03 -8.82 -4.08
C ASP A 74 14.81 -7.95 -4.44
N ILE A 75 14.80 -7.34 -5.61
CA ILE A 75 13.70 -6.55 -6.16
C ILE A 75 13.76 -6.56 -7.69
N PRO A 76 12.63 -6.58 -8.41
CA PRO A 76 12.64 -6.47 -9.86
C PRO A 76 13.37 -5.21 -10.32
N SER A 77 14.32 -5.38 -11.26
CA SER A 77 15.09 -4.25 -11.77
C SER A 77 14.19 -3.18 -12.36
N GLY A 78 14.35 -1.95 -11.87
CA GLY A 78 13.53 -0.81 -12.26
C GLY A 78 12.37 -0.48 -11.33
N LEU A 79 12.13 -1.30 -10.30
CA LEU A 79 11.13 -1.05 -9.26
C LEU A 79 11.77 -0.39 -8.04
N GLY A 80 11.12 0.62 -7.47
CA GLY A 80 11.54 1.30 -6.25
C GLY A 80 11.28 0.45 -4.99
N SER A 81 12.30 0.28 -4.14
CA SER A 81 12.22 -0.56 -2.94
C SER A 81 11.31 0.01 -1.85
N ASP A 82 11.20 1.34 -1.77
CA ASP A 82 10.48 2.00 -0.69
C ASP A 82 9.00 2.23 -1.01
N ASP A 83 8.66 2.46 -2.28
CA ASP A 83 7.32 2.91 -2.68
C ASP A 83 6.70 2.14 -3.86
N GLY A 84 7.45 1.24 -4.51
CA GLY A 84 6.97 0.46 -5.64
C GLY A 84 6.77 1.28 -6.93
N SER A 85 7.39 2.44 -7.04
CA SER A 85 7.36 3.22 -8.28
C SER A 85 8.24 2.59 -9.37
N ILE A 86 7.92 2.86 -10.65
CA ILE A 86 8.70 2.37 -11.78
C ILE A 86 9.62 3.49 -12.30
N TYR A 87 10.92 3.25 -12.35
CA TYR A 87 11.92 4.17 -12.89
C TYR A 87 12.04 4.03 -14.41
N GLY A 88 11.00 4.41 -15.13
CA GLY A 88 10.93 4.37 -16.59
C GLY A 88 10.52 3.02 -17.18
N ILE A 89 11.07 1.92 -16.69
CA ILE A 89 10.69 0.54 -17.01
C ILE A 89 11.09 -0.39 -15.86
N ALA A 90 10.33 -1.46 -15.63
CA ALA A 90 10.69 -2.49 -14.64
C ALA A 90 10.52 -3.89 -15.22
N ILE A 91 11.28 -4.84 -14.68
CA ILE A 91 11.11 -6.27 -14.92
C ILE A 91 9.74 -6.70 -14.37
N GLN A 92 9.04 -7.57 -15.10
CA GLN A 92 7.83 -8.26 -14.67
C GLN A 92 8.21 -9.69 -14.26
N ALA A 93 8.61 -9.85 -13.01
CA ALA A 93 9.07 -11.12 -12.49
C ALA A 93 7.92 -12.12 -12.29
N THR A 94 8.22 -13.41 -12.48
CA THR A 94 7.34 -14.50 -12.06
C THR A 94 7.50 -14.77 -10.56
N ILE A 95 8.75 -14.66 -10.07
CA ILE A 95 9.11 -14.84 -8.67
C ILE A 95 10.15 -13.76 -8.32
N THR A 96 10.03 -13.19 -7.14
CA THR A 96 11.05 -12.32 -6.55
C THR A 96 11.54 -12.93 -5.25
N VAL A 97 12.83 -13.27 -5.19
CA VAL A 97 13.48 -13.69 -3.94
C VAL A 97 14.12 -12.45 -3.32
N THR A 98 13.53 -11.97 -2.25
CA THR A 98 14.00 -10.79 -1.51
C THR A 98 14.80 -11.21 -0.29
N PHE A 99 15.89 -10.50 0.02
CA PHE A 99 16.86 -10.91 1.02
C PHE A 99 16.70 -10.12 2.32
N ILE A 100 16.91 -10.81 3.45
CA ILE A 100 17.01 -10.25 4.80
C ILE A 100 15.66 -9.71 5.32
N GLY A 101 15.00 -8.84 4.60
CA GLY A 101 13.73 -8.23 5.00
C GLY A 101 12.86 -7.87 3.80
N LEU A 102 11.55 -7.85 4.02
CA LEU A 102 10.59 -7.39 3.02
C LEU A 102 10.76 -5.88 2.77
N LYS A 103 10.63 -5.47 1.52
CA LYS A 103 10.66 -4.06 1.13
C LYS A 103 9.23 -3.57 0.87
N PRO A 104 8.84 -2.37 1.32
CA PRO A 104 7.50 -1.82 1.07
C PRO A 104 7.13 -1.81 -0.41
N GLY A 105 8.08 -1.46 -1.28
CA GLY A 105 7.88 -1.39 -2.72
C GLY A 105 7.45 -2.69 -3.39
N LEU A 106 7.71 -3.86 -2.78
CA LEU A 106 7.23 -5.15 -3.29
C LEU A 106 5.71 -5.31 -3.19
N PHE A 107 5.06 -4.56 -2.29
CA PHE A 107 3.64 -4.73 -1.94
C PHE A 107 2.81 -3.47 -2.19
N THR A 108 3.45 -2.37 -2.55
CA THR A 108 2.81 -1.08 -2.80
C THR A 108 2.91 -0.69 -4.27
N ASN A 109 2.04 0.22 -4.72
CA ASN A 109 2.03 0.79 -6.06
C ASN A 109 2.13 -0.32 -7.15
N PHE A 110 3.13 -0.27 -8.04
CA PHE A 110 3.36 -1.27 -9.09
C PHE A 110 4.04 -2.55 -8.61
N GLY A 111 4.43 -2.63 -7.34
CA GLY A 111 5.12 -3.82 -6.80
C GLY A 111 4.35 -5.11 -7.04
N ARG A 112 3.03 -5.09 -6.82
CA ARG A 112 2.19 -6.28 -7.00
C ARG A 112 2.12 -6.75 -8.46
N ASP A 113 2.28 -5.84 -9.41
CA ASP A 113 2.25 -6.16 -10.84
C ASP A 113 3.62 -6.64 -11.33
N CYS A 114 4.71 -6.22 -10.67
CA CYS A 114 6.08 -6.48 -11.11
C CYS A 114 6.74 -7.67 -10.40
N CYS A 115 6.34 -8.00 -9.16
CA CYS A 115 7.11 -8.92 -8.31
C CYS A 115 6.73 -10.40 -8.45
N GLY A 116 5.55 -10.71 -8.99
CA GLY A 116 5.03 -12.07 -8.97
C GLY A 116 4.93 -12.64 -7.54
N GLN A 117 5.32 -13.87 -7.33
CA GLN A 117 5.38 -14.47 -6.01
C GLN A 117 6.63 -13.96 -5.26
N VAL A 118 6.43 -13.30 -4.12
CA VAL A 118 7.53 -12.81 -3.26
C VAL A 118 7.91 -13.89 -2.25
N ILE A 119 9.21 -14.23 -2.22
CA ILE A 119 9.81 -15.17 -1.27
C ILE A 119 10.88 -14.42 -0.47
N LEU A 120 10.78 -14.47 0.86
CA LEU A 120 11.79 -13.89 1.76
C LEU A 120 12.84 -14.93 2.11
N GLU A 121 14.10 -14.61 1.84
CA GLU A 121 15.27 -15.40 2.23
C GLU A 121 16.12 -14.60 3.23
N THR A 122 16.22 -15.09 4.47
CA THR A 122 16.93 -14.38 5.55
C THR A 122 18.45 -14.54 5.53
N LEU A 123 18.99 -15.36 4.61
CA LEU A 123 20.41 -15.70 4.53
C LEU A 123 20.99 -16.25 5.84
N HIS A 124 20.14 -16.90 6.65
CA HIS A 124 20.49 -17.43 7.98
C HIS A 124 20.97 -16.37 8.99
N ILE A 125 20.70 -15.08 8.71
CA ILE A 125 21.00 -14.00 9.66
C ILE A 125 19.96 -14.02 10.79
N HIS A 126 20.41 -14.03 12.02
CA HIS A 126 19.50 -14.05 13.18
C HIS A 126 18.75 -12.71 13.32
N SER A 127 17.48 -12.77 13.69
CA SER A 127 16.59 -11.60 13.80
C SER A 127 17.11 -10.49 14.73
N ASP A 128 17.92 -10.84 15.74
CA ASP A 128 18.50 -9.88 16.70
C ASP A 128 19.47 -8.88 16.05
N HIS A 129 19.94 -9.19 14.84
CA HIS A 129 20.80 -8.29 14.06
C HIS A 129 20.00 -7.34 13.16
N PHE A 130 18.69 -7.48 13.10
CA PHE A 130 17.88 -6.60 12.26
C PHE A 130 17.46 -5.34 13.03
N PRO A 131 17.40 -4.18 12.36
CA PRO A 131 16.78 -3.01 12.95
C PRO A 131 15.27 -3.26 13.17
N ALA A 132 14.69 -2.56 14.11
CA ALA A 132 13.24 -2.64 14.33
C ALA A 132 12.50 -2.30 13.03
N PRO A 133 11.50 -3.09 12.63
CA PRO A 133 10.75 -2.82 11.41
C PRO A 133 9.97 -1.52 11.53
N ARG A 134 9.92 -0.74 10.45
CA ARG A 134 9.13 0.50 10.38
C ARG A 134 7.72 0.27 9.83
N SER A 135 7.48 -0.88 9.22
CA SER A 135 6.22 -1.25 8.58
C SER A 135 6.00 -2.75 8.72
N TRP A 136 4.75 -3.17 8.68
CA TRP A 136 4.38 -4.58 8.75
C TRP A 136 3.49 -4.92 7.57
N LEU A 137 3.75 -6.06 6.94
CA LEU A 137 2.81 -6.66 6.01
C LEU A 137 1.64 -7.23 6.81
N LEU A 138 0.42 -6.79 6.51
CA LEU A 138 -0.80 -7.32 7.11
C LEU A 138 -1.04 -8.74 6.60
N THR A 139 -0.62 -9.71 7.40
CA THR A 139 -0.92 -11.13 7.18
C THR A 139 -2.15 -11.55 7.96
N GLU A 140 -2.79 -12.66 7.58
CA GLU A 140 -3.92 -13.22 8.33
C GLU A 140 -3.57 -13.43 9.81
N PHE A 141 -2.37 -13.95 10.09
CA PHE A 141 -1.89 -14.14 11.47
C PHE A 141 -1.83 -12.83 12.26
N LEU A 142 -1.28 -11.78 11.66
CA LEU A 142 -1.21 -10.46 12.29
C LEU A 142 -2.62 -9.88 12.52
N ILE A 143 -3.49 -9.96 11.51
CA ILE A 143 -4.86 -9.47 11.62
C ILE A 143 -5.62 -10.19 12.74
N GLN A 144 -5.50 -11.53 12.83
CA GLN A 144 -6.15 -12.29 13.91
C GLN A 144 -5.72 -11.83 15.30
N SER A 145 -4.45 -11.46 15.48
CA SER A 145 -3.94 -10.94 16.78
C SER A 145 -4.47 -9.53 17.11
N LEU A 146 -4.94 -8.78 16.13
CA LEU A 146 -5.46 -7.42 16.27
C LEU A 146 -6.99 -7.38 16.40
N LEU A 147 -7.69 -8.49 16.12
CA LEU A 147 -9.15 -8.54 16.24
C LEU A 147 -9.58 -8.31 17.70
N PRO A 148 -10.67 -7.55 17.92
CA PRO A 148 -11.21 -7.37 19.25
C PRO A 148 -11.65 -8.72 19.85
N PRO A 149 -11.54 -8.91 21.16
CA PRO A 149 -11.99 -10.14 21.82
C PRO A 149 -13.53 -10.30 21.67
N PRO A 150 -14.06 -11.51 21.81
CA PRO A 150 -15.49 -11.75 21.85
C PRO A 150 -16.18 -10.85 22.87
N ARG A 151 -17.36 -10.38 22.54
CA ARG A 151 -18.16 -9.52 23.43
C ARG A 151 -18.59 -10.27 24.68
N ALA A 152 -18.51 -9.59 25.83
CA ALA A 152 -19.06 -10.13 27.06
C ALA A 152 -20.60 -10.28 26.96
N ALA A 153 -21.14 -11.39 27.49
CA ALA A 153 -22.59 -11.64 27.43
C ALA A 153 -23.41 -10.53 28.11
N ASN A 154 -22.89 -9.98 29.22
CA ASN A 154 -23.49 -8.83 29.90
C ASN A 154 -22.91 -7.52 29.41
N SER A 155 -23.20 -7.15 28.17
CA SER A 155 -22.76 -5.90 27.55
C SER A 155 -23.85 -5.34 26.65
N HIS A 156 -23.76 -4.04 26.36
CA HIS A 156 -24.69 -3.34 25.48
C HIS A 156 -23.97 -2.50 24.43
N LYS A 157 -24.67 -2.05 23.40
CA LYS A 157 -24.10 -1.28 22.29
C LYS A 157 -23.26 -0.06 22.72
N GLY A 158 -23.58 0.56 23.85
CA GLY A 158 -22.82 1.71 24.37
C GLY A 158 -21.42 1.33 24.91
N SER A 159 -21.19 0.04 25.23
CA SER A 159 -19.90 -0.44 25.74
C SER A 159 -18.80 -0.54 24.66
N TYR A 160 -19.17 -0.51 23.39
CA TYR A 160 -18.27 -0.76 22.26
C TYR A 160 -18.04 0.46 21.38
N GLY A 161 -18.19 1.64 21.96
CA GLY A 161 -17.90 2.90 21.29
C GLY A 161 -18.89 3.29 20.20
N SER A 162 -18.67 4.46 19.67
CA SER A 162 -19.48 5.05 18.59
C SER A 162 -18.56 5.60 17.50
N VAL A 163 -18.80 5.23 16.27
CA VAL A 163 -18.05 5.69 15.10
C VAL A 163 -18.90 6.64 14.28
N ALA A 164 -18.37 7.79 13.90
CA ALA A 164 -18.96 8.68 12.91
C ALA A 164 -18.23 8.56 11.58
N ILE A 165 -18.96 8.44 10.48
CA ILE A 165 -18.41 8.38 9.13
C ILE A 165 -18.92 9.57 8.34
N ILE A 166 -18.01 10.33 7.75
CA ILE A 166 -18.31 11.54 6.96
C ILE A 166 -17.83 11.32 5.54
N GLY A 167 -18.77 11.38 4.59
CA GLY A 167 -18.45 11.15 3.18
C GLY A 167 -19.68 11.23 2.29
N GLY A 168 -19.69 10.47 1.18
CA GLY A 168 -20.87 10.29 0.34
C GLY A 168 -21.38 11.57 -0.30
N SER A 169 -20.62 12.17 -1.18
CA SER A 169 -21.08 13.21 -2.10
C SER A 169 -22.02 12.62 -3.16
N ASP A 170 -22.63 13.49 -3.98
CA ASP A 170 -23.53 13.06 -5.05
C ASP A 170 -22.87 12.02 -5.97
N GLY A 171 -23.53 10.90 -6.18
CA GLY A 171 -23.03 9.75 -6.93
C GLY A 171 -22.12 8.79 -6.14
N MET A 172 -21.68 9.14 -4.90
CA MET A 172 -20.73 8.35 -4.10
C MET A 172 -21.28 7.96 -2.71
N ILE A 173 -22.60 7.98 -2.51
CA ILE A 173 -23.25 7.65 -1.23
C ILE A 173 -23.01 6.20 -0.76
N GLY A 174 -22.66 5.29 -1.67
CA GLY A 174 -22.36 3.90 -1.33
C GLY A 174 -21.10 3.73 -0.48
N ALA A 175 -20.09 4.58 -0.67
CA ALA A 175 -18.81 4.46 0.02
C ALA A 175 -18.92 4.59 1.56
N PRO A 176 -19.56 5.62 2.13
CA PRO A 176 -19.73 5.71 3.57
C PRO A 176 -20.67 4.64 4.14
N LEU A 177 -21.64 4.12 3.35
CA LEU A 177 -22.46 2.99 3.77
C LEU A 177 -21.63 1.72 3.91
N LEU A 178 -20.76 1.43 2.95
CA LEU A 178 -19.84 0.29 3.03
C LEU A 178 -18.90 0.41 4.23
N ALA A 179 -18.33 1.60 4.46
CA ALA A 179 -17.49 1.86 5.64
C ALA A 179 -18.28 1.65 6.94
N GLY A 180 -19.54 2.11 6.97
CA GLY A 180 -20.44 1.93 8.12
C GLY A 180 -20.76 0.48 8.42
N ARG A 181 -21.06 -0.30 7.40
CA ARG A 181 -21.29 -1.75 7.52
C ARG A 181 -20.05 -2.47 8.03
N ALA A 182 -18.87 -2.14 7.49
CA ALA A 182 -17.61 -2.69 7.95
C ALA A 182 -17.37 -2.38 9.44
N ALA A 183 -17.60 -1.15 9.88
CA ALA A 183 -17.45 -0.77 11.28
C ALA A 183 -18.38 -1.55 12.21
N LEU A 184 -19.66 -1.77 11.81
CA LEU A 184 -20.58 -2.63 12.57
C LEU A 184 -20.11 -4.07 12.64
N HIS A 185 -19.69 -4.65 11.53
CA HIS A 185 -19.18 -6.03 11.47
C HIS A 185 -17.91 -6.23 12.30
N LEU A 186 -17.05 -5.22 12.38
CA LEU A 186 -15.86 -5.24 13.22
C LEU A 186 -16.15 -4.96 14.70
N GLY A 187 -17.40 -4.67 15.06
CA GLY A 187 -17.79 -4.61 16.45
C GLY A 187 -18.06 -3.22 17.02
N ALA A 188 -18.14 -2.16 16.21
CA ALA A 188 -18.59 -0.86 16.71
C ALA A 188 -20.00 -0.98 17.34
N GLY A 189 -20.20 -0.34 18.48
CA GLY A 189 -21.48 -0.40 19.21
C GLY A 189 -22.56 0.45 18.56
N ARG A 190 -22.18 1.58 17.97
CA ARG A 190 -23.03 2.49 17.21
C ARG A 190 -22.25 3.03 16.03
N VAL A 191 -22.90 3.16 14.89
CA VAL A 191 -22.29 3.79 13.71
C VAL A 191 -23.24 4.84 13.15
N TYR A 192 -22.72 6.04 13.06
CA TYR A 192 -23.40 7.21 12.49
C TYR A 192 -22.78 7.52 11.13
N VAL A 193 -23.61 7.79 10.13
CA VAL A 193 -23.15 8.12 8.79
C VAL A 193 -23.71 9.48 8.39
N GLY A 194 -22.83 10.42 8.10
CA GLY A 194 -23.15 11.74 7.57
C GLY A 194 -22.80 11.84 6.11
N MET A 195 -23.81 11.96 5.25
CA MET A 195 -23.62 12.07 3.81
C MET A 195 -23.69 13.51 3.36
N ILE A 196 -22.76 13.89 2.47
CA ILE A 196 -22.66 15.25 1.91
C ILE A 196 -23.67 15.45 0.78
N ALA A 197 -24.08 14.39 0.12
CA ALA A 197 -25.06 14.42 -0.96
C ALA A 197 -26.37 15.07 -0.52
N GLN A 198 -26.97 15.91 -1.37
CA GLN A 198 -28.24 16.57 -1.07
C GLN A 198 -29.40 15.56 -1.03
N ALA A 199 -29.38 14.55 -1.88
CA ALA A 199 -30.37 13.48 -1.94
C ALA A 199 -29.91 12.21 -1.18
N ALA A 200 -29.40 12.39 0.05
CA ALA A 200 -28.98 11.25 0.86
C ALA A 200 -30.19 10.44 1.34
N PRO A 201 -30.08 9.09 1.38
CA PRO A 201 -31.12 8.24 1.95
C PRO A 201 -31.25 8.51 3.46
N VAL A 202 -32.44 8.28 3.99
CA VAL A 202 -32.72 8.41 5.43
C VAL A 202 -32.50 7.10 6.20
N VAL A 203 -32.39 5.98 5.48
CA VAL A 203 -32.14 4.65 6.02
C VAL A 203 -31.37 3.82 5.02
N ASP A 204 -30.46 2.96 5.50
CA ASP A 204 -29.89 1.88 4.71
C ASP A 204 -30.72 0.61 4.92
N PHE A 205 -31.51 0.24 3.91
CA PHE A 205 -32.39 -0.94 4.00
C PHE A 205 -31.62 -2.26 4.13
N SER A 206 -30.35 -2.32 3.69
CA SER A 206 -29.52 -3.51 3.84
C SER A 206 -28.88 -3.62 5.23
N GLN A 207 -28.75 -2.51 5.94
CA GLN A 207 -28.18 -2.43 7.28
C GLN A 207 -28.86 -1.31 8.08
N PRO A 208 -30.10 -1.55 8.53
CA PRO A 208 -30.93 -0.51 9.18
C PRO A 208 -30.39 -0.05 10.55
N GLU A 209 -29.39 -0.74 11.10
CA GLU A 209 -28.70 -0.31 12.32
C GLU A 209 -27.80 0.90 12.12
N LEU A 210 -27.45 1.25 10.88
CA LEU A 210 -26.72 2.49 10.57
C LEU A 210 -27.62 3.70 10.85
N MET A 211 -27.11 4.61 11.65
CA MET A 211 -27.81 5.84 12.00
C MET A 211 -27.41 6.97 11.06
N LEU A 212 -28.23 7.22 10.03
CA LEU A 212 -27.99 8.27 9.06
C LEU A 212 -28.35 9.63 9.65
N ARG A 213 -27.46 10.62 9.52
CA ARG A 213 -27.59 11.97 10.09
C ARG A 213 -27.09 13.01 9.09
N ALA A 214 -27.47 14.28 9.28
CA ALA A 214 -26.78 15.36 8.59
C ALA A 214 -25.30 15.41 9.03
N PRO A 215 -24.34 15.62 8.12
CA PRO A 215 -22.91 15.57 8.46
C PRO A 215 -22.51 16.52 9.60
N ALA A 216 -23.15 17.70 9.67
CA ALA A 216 -22.87 18.69 10.70
C ALA A 216 -23.30 18.25 12.11
N ASP A 217 -24.34 17.41 12.20
CA ASP A 217 -24.87 16.93 13.47
C ASP A 217 -24.00 15.86 14.13
N LEU A 218 -23.13 15.21 13.34
CA LEU A 218 -22.22 14.20 13.88
C LEU A 218 -21.27 14.76 14.93
N PHE A 219 -20.87 15.99 14.79
CA PHE A 219 -19.95 16.67 15.72
C PHE A 219 -20.57 17.06 17.06
N THR A 220 -21.89 16.91 17.20
CA THR A 220 -22.59 17.17 18.45
C THR A 220 -22.83 15.91 19.28
N ILE A 221 -22.41 14.77 18.80
CA ILE A 221 -22.56 13.48 19.49
C ILE A 221 -21.46 13.33 20.55
N GLU A 222 -21.81 13.47 21.80
CA GLU A 222 -20.86 13.46 22.94
C GLU A 222 -20.13 12.11 23.12
N SER A 223 -20.72 11.01 22.66
CA SER A 223 -20.19 9.65 22.85
C SER A 223 -19.38 9.12 21.68
N LEU A 224 -18.86 9.98 20.81
CA LEU A 224 -18.01 9.56 19.71
C LEU A 224 -16.66 9.04 20.21
N SER A 225 -16.25 7.90 19.70
CA SER A 225 -14.97 7.27 19.99
C SER A 225 -13.98 7.39 18.83
N CYS A 226 -14.48 7.60 17.60
CA CYS A 226 -13.66 7.71 16.40
C CYS A 226 -14.48 8.41 15.29
N ILE A 227 -13.77 9.14 14.43
CA ILE A 227 -14.31 9.68 13.17
C ILE A 227 -13.57 9.02 12.00
N VAL A 228 -14.30 8.68 10.95
CA VAL A 228 -13.78 8.30 9.64
C VAL A 228 -14.21 9.40 8.66
N ALA A 229 -13.27 10.04 7.99
CA ALA A 229 -13.56 11.07 7.00
C ALA A 229 -12.91 10.67 5.66
N GLY A 230 -13.68 10.81 4.57
CA GLY A 230 -13.15 10.61 3.23
C GLY A 230 -13.89 9.68 2.30
N PRO A 231 -14.53 8.58 2.74
CA PRO A 231 -15.17 7.65 1.82
C PRO A 231 -16.19 8.33 0.90
N GLY A 232 -15.83 8.54 -0.37
CA GLY A 232 -16.68 9.25 -1.35
C GLY A 232 -17.06 10.68 -0.96
N MET A 233 -16.19 11.37 -0.23
CA MET A 233 -16.46 12.71 0.31
C MET A 233 -16.50 13.79 -0.79
N GLY A 234 -15.80 13.56 -1.90
CA GLY A 234 -15.55 14.56 -2.92
C GLY A 234 -14.62 15.67 -2.43
N THR A 235 -14.44 16.67 -3.29
CA THR A 235 -13.50 17.78 -3.04
C THR A 235 -14.21 19.16 -2.96
N SER A 236 -15.50 19.18 -2.63
CA SER A 236 -16.27 20.41 -2.49
C SER A 236 -15.82 21.23 -1.28
N GLU A 237 -16.17 22.51 -1.27
CA GLU A 237 -15.91 23.40 -0.14
C GLU A 237 -16.58 22.91 1.16
N LEU A 238 -17.77 22.29 1.04
CA LEU A 238 -18.43 21.67 2.18
C LEU A 238 -17.63 20.47 2.71
N ALA A 239 -17.11 19.60 1.81
CA ALA A 239 -16.25 18.49 2.18
C ALA A 239 -15.00 18.98 2.94
N LEU A 240 -14.36 20.02 2.43
CA LEU A 240 -13.19 20.64 3.06
C LEU A 240 -13.51 21.15 4.49
N ARG A 241 -14.59 21.90 4.67
CA ARG A 241 -15.02 22.40 6.00
C ARG A 241 -15.33 21.27 6.98
N LEU A 242 -15.97 20.19 6.51
CA LEU A 242 -16.25 19.02 7.35
C LEU A 242 -14.98 18.28 7.74
N LEU A 243 -14.01 18.17 6.83
CA LEU A 243 -12.71 17.59 7.11
C LEU A 243 -11.94 18.40 8.15
N GLU A 244 -11.86 19.73 7.98
CA GLU A 244 -11.21 20.62 8.96
C GLU A 244 -11.82 20.45 10.36
N ARG A 245 -13.16 20.41 10.44
CA ARG A 245 -13.85 20.20 11.70
C ARG A 245 -13.57 18.81 12.29
N ALA A 246 -13.44 17.77 11.46
CA ALA A 246 -13.10 16.43 11.93
C ALA A 246 -11.67 16.38 12.49
N ILE A 247 -10.71 17.08 11.87
CA ILE A 247 -9.33 17.19 12.32
C ILE A 247 -9.23 17.92 13.68
N ASP A 248 -10.05 18.93 13.90
CA ASP A 248 -10.04 19.71 15.14
C ASP A 248 -10.72 18.97 16.32
N MET A 249 -11.32 17.78 16.11
CA MET A 249 -11.92 16.98 17.18
C MET A 249 -10.84 16.21 17.96
N PRO A 250 -10.90 16.21 19.32
CA PRO A 250 -9.88 15.55 20.16
C PRO A 250 -10.14 14.03 20.31
N ILE A 251 -10.45 13.35 19.22
CA ILE A 251 -10.71 11.89 19.17
C ILE A 251 -10.00 11.27 17.98
N PRO A 252 -9.73 9.96 17.99
CA PRO A 252 -9.12 9.25 16.87
C PRO A 252 -9.81 9.54 15.55
N LEU A 253 -9.01 9.84 14.52
CA LEU A 253 -9.46 10.17 13.17
C LEU A 253 -8.82 9.21 12.17
N ILE A 254 -9.65 8.60 11.33
CA ILE A 254 -9.23 7.81 10.17
C ILE A 254 -9.50 8.63 8.92
N LEU A 255 -8.49 8.80 8.10
CA LEU A 255 -8.56 9.53 6.83
C LEU A 255 -8.46 8.56 5.66
N ASP A 256 -9.38 8.70 4.70
CA ASP A 256 -9.44 7.82 3.52
C ASP A 256 -9.70 8.64 2.25
N ALA A 257 -9.28 8.08 1.14
CA ALA A 257 -9.64 8.54 -0.21
C ALA A 257 -9.63 10.08 -0.37
N ASP A 258 -10.81 10.68 -0.50
CA ASP A 258 -10.94 12.12 -0.80
C ASP A 258 -10.47 13.04 0.34
N ALA A 259 -10.49 12.59 1.58
CA ALA A 259 -9.88 13.35 2.67
C ALA A 259 -8.34 13.48 2.48
N LEU A 260 -7.67 12.41 2.04
CA LEU A 260 -6.24 12.45 1.70
C LEU A 260 -5.98 13.34 0.48
N ASN A 261 -6.85 13.27 -0.54
CA ASN A 261 -6.78 14.14 -1.72
C ASN A 261 -6.92 15.63 -1.35
N LEU A 262 -7.87 15.97 -0.48
CA LEU A 262 -8.06 17.33 0.03
C LEU A 262 -6.83 17.82 0.81
N MET A 263 -6.26 16.96 1.66
CA MET A 263 -5.05 17.29 2.40
C MET A 263 -3.84 17.52 1.48
N ALA A 264 -3.68 16.70 0.44
CA ALA A 264 -2.62 16.87 -0.54
C ALA A 264 -2.73 18.22 -1.30
N GLN A 265 -3.95 18.71 -1.52
CA GLN A 265 -4.20 20.00 -2.14
C GLN A 265 -4.06 21.19 -1.17
N GLN A 266 -4.20 20.95 0.14
CA GLN A 266 -4.24 21.97 1.20
C GLN A 266 -3.19 21.70 2.27
N LEU A 267 -1.92 22.08 1.97
CA LEU A 267 -0.78 21.84 2.87
C LEU A 267 -0.95 22.42 4.29
N VAL A 268 -1.79 23.45 4.44
CA VAL A 268 -2.09 24.04 5.77
C VAL A 268 -2.83 23.04 6.64
N ILE A 269 -3.75 22.25 6.05
CA ILE A 269 -4.51 21.22 6.77
C ILE A 269 -3.63 20.02 7.07
N ALA A 270 -2.79 19.61 6.11
CA ALA A 270 -1.86 18.50 6.30
C ALA A 270 -0.85 18.73 7.45
N ARG A 271 -0.56 19.99 7.81
CA ARG A 271 0.33 20.33 8.93
C ARG A 271 -0.33 20.27 10.31
N LYS A 272 -1.64 20.10 10.39
CA LYS A 272 -2.38 19.97 11.67
C LYS A 272 -2.35 18.57 12.24
N ILE A 273 -1.98 17.58 11.42
CA ILE A 273 -1.87 16.15 11.75
C ILE A 273 -0.40 15.75 11.80
#